data_e5584a7e0cfa5167bf05c22eb3792d90
#
_entry.id   e5584a7e0cfa5167bf05c22eb3792d90
#
_cell.length_a   1.000
_cell.length_b   1.000
_cell.length_c   1.000
_cell.angle_alpha   90.00
_cell.angle_beta   90.00
_cell.angle_gamma   90.00
#
_symmetry.space_group_name_H-M   'P 1'
#
loop_
_entity.id
_entity.type
_entity.pdbx_description
1 polymer ?
#
loop_
_entity_poly.entity_id
_entity_poly.type
_entity_poly.pdbx_seq_one_letter_code
_entity_poly.pdbx_strand_id
1 'polypeptide(L)'
;LYTVEQNIMCVFDLSGDKPVLTTNDIWLQRGVETLFNYKDKMFMGTPTGMLIYSLEDPLAPKYCSSVSHVFGCDPVVVEDDLAYVTVHSGNTCGQNTNELMLIDVSDVDQPNLLVTYGMKCPKGLGIDNGTLFLCDEGLKVFNAKDPMTLLANQLVHYAGMEGYDVIPFKNTLMMIADDGLYQYDYSNLQAISQLSKLPMGE
;
A
#
# COMPACT_ATOMS: atom_id res chain seq x y z
N LEU A 1 -14.95 10.31 -0.78
CA LEU A 1 -13.59 10.52 -0.29
C LEU A 1 -13.53 10.12 1.18
N TYR A 2 -12.45 9.43 1.55
CA TYR A 2 -12.21 9.03 2.94
C TYR A 2 -10.92 9.69 3.42
N THR A 3 -10.95 10.16 4.66
CA THR A 3 -9.76 10.67 5.37
C THR A 3 -9.75 10.09 6.77
N VAL A 4 -8.58 9.96 7.34
CA VAL A 4 -8.41 9.57 8.74
C VAL A 4 -7.64 10.67 9.45
N GLU A 5 -8.19 11.14 10.55
CA GLU A 5 -7.55 12.06 11.46
C GLU A 5 -7.47 11.39 12.85
N GLN A 6 -6.25 11.17 13.34
CA GLN A 6 -5.99 10.38 14.55
C GLN A 6 -6.57 8.95 14.42
N ASN A 7 -7.73 8.68 15.00
CA ASN A 7 -8.42 7.39 14.97
C ASN A 7 -9.87 7.53 14.48
N ILE A 8 -10.19 8.60 13.79
CA ILE A 8 -11.53 8.86 13.27
C ILE A 8 -11.49 8.88 11.76
N MET A 9 -12.30 8.04 11.13
CA MET A 9 -12.52 8.09 9.70
C MET A 9 -13.66 9.07 9.39
N CYS A 10 -13.35 10.01 8.50
CA CYS A 10 -14.32 10.96 7.95
C CYS A 10 -14.68 10.55 6.53
N VAL A 11 -15.96 10.61 6.21
CA VAL A 11 -16.51 10.30 4.89
C VAL A 11 -17.06 11.54 4.26
N PHE A 12 -16.66 11.82 3.02
CA PHE A 12 -17.17 12.96 2.25
C PHE A 12 -17.88 12.47 0.99
N ASP A 13 -19.08 12.99 0.78
CA ASP A 13 -19.77 12.87 -0.50
C ASP A 13 -19.15 13.85 -1.52
N LEU A 14 -18.83 13.32 -2.71
CA LEU A 14 -18.27 14.06 -3.84
C LEU A 14 -19.26 14.17 -5.02
N SER A 15 -20.52 13.84 -4.84
CA SER A 15 -21.53 13.88 -5.92
C SER A 15 -21.88 15.31 -6.36
N GLY A 16 -21.61 16.31 -5.54
CA GLY A 16 -21.82 17.73 -5.84
C GLY A 16 -20.54 18.47 -6.24
N ASP A 17 -20.63 19.77 -6.42
CA ASP A 17 -19.51 20.65 -6.80
C ASP A 17 -18.43 20.79 -5.73
N LYS A 18 -18.75 20.43 -4.50
CA LYS A 18 -17.82 20.49 -3.35
C LYS A 18 -17.96 19.25 -2.48
N PRO A 19 -16.87 18.78 -1.86
CA PRO A 19 -16.94 17.72 -0.86
C PRO A 19 -17.87 18.12 0.30
N VAL A 20 -18.80 17.23 0.66
CA VAL A 20 -19.69 17.39 1.81
C VAL A 20 -19.40 16.31 2.82
N LEU A 21 -19.01 16.70 4.04
CA LEU A 21 -18.82 15.77 5.13
C LEU A 21 -20.14 15.11 5.50
N THR A 22 -20.22 13.79 5.39
CA THR A 22 -21.43 13.01 5.69
C THR A 22 -21.30 12.25 7.01
N THR A 23 -20.09 11.77 7.33
CA THR A 23 -19.83 10.95 8.50
C THR A 23 -18.45 11.30 9.07
N ASN A 24 -18.38 11.47 10.40
CA ASN A 24 -17.14 11.79 11.12
C ASN A 24 -17.09 11.13 12.52
N ASP A 25 -17.73 10.00 12.70
CA ASP A 25 -17.85 9.28 13.95
C ASP A 25 -17.48 7.80 13.87
N ILE A 26 -16.82 7.39 12.78
CA ILE A 26 -16.33 6.02 12.63
C ILE A 26 -14.99 5.92 13.36
N TRP A 27 -15.04 5.39 14.58
CA TRP A 27 -13.87 5.17 15.42
C TRP A 27 -13.10 3.94 14.96
N LEU A 28 -11.82 4.15 14.63
CA LEU A 28 -10.87 3.10 14.29
C LEU A 28 -10.14 2.66 15.57
N GLN A 29 -10.07 1.37 15.80
CA GLN A 29 -9.48 0.82 17.04
C GLN A 29 -7.97 1.05 17.15
N ARG A 30 -7.31 1.41 16.05
CA ARG A 30 -5.85 1.56 15.94
C ARG A 30 -5.53 2.73 15.03
N GLY A 31 -4.37 3.36 15.22
CA GLY A 31 -3.85 4.38 14.30
C GLY A 31 -3.79 3.81 12.88
N VAL A 32 -4.32 4.55 11.91
CA VAL A 32 -4.27 4.16 10.50
C VAL A 32 -3.19 5.01 9.83
N GLU A 33 -2.31 4.36 9.09
CA GLU A 33 -1.18 5.00 8.40
C GLU A 33 -1.36 4.99 6.89
N THR A 34 -2.05 3.98 6.37
CA THR A 34 -2.33 3.85 4.94
C THR A 34 -3.77 3.47 4.68
N LEU A 35 -4.31 3.95 3.56
CA LEU A 35 -5.63 3.62 3.05
C LEU A 35 -5.49 3.11 1.62
N PHE A 36 -6.03 1.94 1.34
CA PHE A 36 -6.06 1.38 0.00
C PHE A 36 -7.46 0.85 -0.33
N ASN A 37 -8.03 1.34 -1.43
CA ASN A 37 -9.33 0.88 -1.90
C ASN A 37 -9.16 -0.15 -3.01
N TYR A 38 -9.82 -1.28 -2.87
CA TYR A 38 -9.90 -2.29 -3.90
C TYR A 38 -11.33 -2.82 -3.99
N LYS A 39 -11.94 -2.73 -5.18
CA LYS A 39 -13.37 -3.04 -5.39
C LYS A 39 -14.25 -2.25 -4.40
N ASP A 40 -15.13 -2.94 -3.69
CA ASP A 40 -16.02 -2.41 -2.64
C ASP A 40 -15.43 -2.55 -1.23
N LYS A 41 -14.13 -2.63 -1.09
CA LYS A 41 -13.43 -2.78 0.19
C LYS A 41 -12.38 -1.70 0.38
N MET A 42 -12.15 -1.35 1.64
CA MET A 42 -11.05 -0.51 2.07
C MET A 42 -10.14 -1.31 3.00
N PHE A 43 -8.87 -1.34 2.66
CA PHE A 43 -7.80 -1.94 3.43
C PHE A 43 -6.99 -0.83 4.09
N MET A 44 -6.75 -0.94 5.38
CA MET A 44 -6.06 0.08 6.15
C MET A 44 -4.88 -0.53 6.88
N GLY A 45 -3.67 -0.08 6.57
CA GLY A 45 -2.47 -0.42 7.32
C GLY A 45 -2.45 0.28 8.67
N THR A 46 -2.08 -0.45 9.71
CA THR A 46 -1.98 0.05 11.09
C THR A 46 -0.69 -0.45 11.73
N PRO A 47 -0.21 0.15 12.84
CA PRO A 47 1.00 -0.31 13.53
C PRO A 47 0.96 -1.77 14.01
N THR A 48 -0.18 -2.43 14.00
CA THR A 48 -0.33 -3.79 14.54
C THR A 48 -1.06 -4.74 13.61
N GLY A 49 -1.23 -4.36 12.34
CA GLY A 49 -1.92 -5.19 11.37
C GLY A 49 -2.67 -4.40 10.30
N MET A 50 -3.65 -5.04 9.74
CA MET A 50 -4.51 -4.48 8.70
C MET A 50 -5.98 -4.55 9.15
N LEU A 51 -6.73 -3.48 8.92
CA LEU A 51 -8.19 -3.44 9.08
C LEU A 51 -8.85 -3.54 7.71
N ILE A 52 -10.00 -4.20 7.64
CA ILE A 52 -10.79 -4.32 6.41
C ILE A 52 -12.20 -3.79 6.67
N TYR A 53 -12.65 -2.88 5.81
CA TYR A 53 -14.00 -2.31 5.82
C TYR A 53 -14.70 -2.55 4.50
N SER A 54 -16.01 -2.84 4.55
CA SER A 54 -16.88 -2.86 3.38
C SER A 54 -17.29 -1.44 2.99
N LEU A 55 -17.26 -1.17 1.70
CA LEU A 55 -17.73 0.06 1.05
C LEU A 55 -18.94 -0.21 0.15
N GLU A 56 -19.70 -1.28 0.38
CA GLU A 56 -20.96 -1.54 -0.34
C GLU A 56 -21.91 -0.34 -0.27
N ASP A 57 -21.97 0.31 0.90
CA ASP A 57 -22.46 1.68 1.04
C ASP A 57 -21.25 2.61 1.25
N PRO A 58 -20.83 3.35 0.21
CA PRO A 58 -19.62 4.18 0.31
C PRO A 58 -19.76 5.35 1.29
N LEU A 59 -20.98 5.72 1.70
CA LEU A 59 -21.21 6.75 2.71
C LEU A 59 -21.30 6.20 4.13
N ALA A 60 -21.42 4.88 4.28
CA ALA A 60 -21.49 4.19 5.56
C ALA A 60 -20.56 2.96 5.61
N PRO A 61 -19.23 3.14 5.60
CA PRO A 61 -18.27 2.04 5.70
C PRO A 61 -18.52 1.15 6.91
N LYS A 62 -18.46 -0.18 6.73
CA LYS A 62 -18.68 -1.16 7.81
C LYS A 62 -17.44 -2.00 8.04
N TYR A 63 -17.05 -2.16 9.29
CA TYR A 63 -15.97 -3.06 9.69
C TYR A 63 -16.32 -4.51 9.30
N CYS A 64 -15.39 -5.19 8.63
CA CYS A 64 -15.45 -6.61 8.33
C CYS A 64 -14.55 -7.40 9.30
N SER A 65 -13.24 -7.21 9.18
CA SER A 65 -12.27 -7.99 9.93
C SER A 65 -10.95 -7.24 10.14
N SER A 66 -10.02 -7.90 10.81
CA SER A 66 -8.63 -7.45 10.90
C SER A 66 -7.66 -8.62 10.85
N VAL A 67 -6.49 -8.39 10.25
CA VAL A 67 -5.32 -9.26 10.37
C VAL A 67 -4.37 -8.61 11.36
N SER A 68 -3.94 -9.38 12.36
CA SER A 68 -2.92 -8.93 13.30
C SER A 68 -1.57 -9.53 12.93
N HIS A 69 -0.54 -8.72 12.94
CA HIS A 69 0.85 -9.15 12.82
C HIS A 69 1.71 -8.49 13.91
N VAL A 70 2.99 -8.79 13.93
CA VAL A 70 3.95 -8.14 14.82
C VAL A 70 4.03 -6.65 14.45
N PHE A 71 4.21 -5.75 15.40
CA PHE A 71 4.19 -4.29 15.23
C PHE A 71 5.01 -3.81 14.02
N GLY A 72 4.42 -3.00 13.16
CA GLY A 72 5.06 -2.40 12.00
C GLY A 72 4.19 -1.23 11.50
N CYS A 73 4.80 -0.22 10.86
CA CYS A 73 4.10 0.86 10.18
C CYS A 73 4.00 0.47 8.71
N ASP A 74 2.84 -0.04 8.28
CA ASP A 74 2.83 -0.91 7.11
C ASP A 74 1.90 -0.39 6.01
N PRO A 75 2.46 0.00 4.85
CA PRO A 75 1.65 0.19 3.67
C PRO A 75 1.06 -1.14 3.18
N VAL A 76 -0.16 -1.08 2.67
CA VAL A 76 -0.88 -2.20 2.08
C VAL A 76 -1.38 -1.83 0.70
N VAL A 77 -1.23 -2.76 -0.25
CA VAL A 77 -1.89 -2.71 -1.57
C VAL A 77 -2.56 -4.04 -1.85
N VAL A 78 -3.63 -4.01 -2.65
CA VAL A 78 -4.43 -5.21 -2.95
C VAL A 78 -4.73 -5.30 -4.43
N GLU A 79 -4.56 -6.48 -5.01
CA GLU A 79 -4.99 -6.81 -6.36
C GLU A 79 -5.36 -8.30 -6.43
N ASP A 80 -6.41 -8.64 -7.19
CA ASP A 80 -6.90 -10.01 -7.38
C ASP A 80 -7.09 -10.80 -6.08
N ASP A 81 -7.70 -10.10 -5.08
CA ASP A 81 -8.01 -10.65 -3.77
C ASP A 81 -6.77 -11.08 -2.95
N LEU A 82 -5.60 -10.54 -3.30
CA LEU A 82 -4.35 -10.74 -2.59
C LEU A 82 -3.82 -9.39 -2.06
N ALA A 83 -3.62 -9.30 -0.75
CA ALA A 83 -3.00 -8.15 -0.10
C ALA A 83 -1.49 -8.36 0.06
N TYR A 84 -0.73 -7.33 -0.26
CA TYR A 84 0.71 -7.22 -0.08
C TYR A 84 0.96 -6.18 1.00
N VAL A 85 1.69 -6.56 2.04
CA VAL A 85 1.98 -5.72 3.21
C VAL A 85 3.48 -5.74 3.48
N THR A 86 4.10 -4.58 3.56
CA THR A 86 5.52 -4.48 3.97
C THR A 86 5.63 -4.16 5.45
N VAL A 87 6.51 -4.86 6.15
CA VAL A 87 6.89 -4.60 7.54
C VAL A 87 8.37 -4.23 7.55
N HIS A 88 8.75 -3.08 8.14
CA HIS A 88 10.15 -2.68 8.16
C HIS A 88 10.66 -2.28 9.55
N SER A 89 11.93 -2.60 9.81
CA SER A 89 12.64 -2.24 11.03
C SER A 89 13.07 -0.77 11.05
N GLY A 90 13.31 -0.24 12.24
CA GLY A 90 13.88 1.11 12.40
C GLY A 90 12.88 2.26 12.30
N ASN A 91 11.59 1.97 12.21
CA ASN A 91 10.53 2.97 12.30
C ASN A 91 10.11 3.24 13.75
N THR A 92 9.24 4.21 13.95
CA THR A 92 8.69 4.57 15.27
C THR A 92 7.84 3.46 15.91
N CYS A 93 7.46 2.44 15.12
CA CYS A 93 6.65 1.30 15.54
C CYS A 93 7.46 0.19 16.22
N GLY A 94 8.80 0.28 16.24
CA GLY A 94 9.67 -0.54 17.11
C GLY A 94 10.00 -1.94 16.62
N GLN A 95 9.91 -2.21 15.31
CA GLN A 95 10.20 -3.53 14.73
C GLN A 95 11.69 -3.78 14.47
N ASN A 96 12.05 -5.07 14.52
CA ASN A 96 13.36 -5.59 14.11
C ASN A 96 13.26 -6.55 12.91
N THR A 97 12.09 -6.64 12.25
CA THR A 97 11.87 -7.48 11.08
C THR A 97 11.71 -6.63 9.82
N ASN A 98 12.15 -7.19 8.70
CA ASN A 98 12.00 -6.62 7.36
C ASN A 98 11.36 -7.69 6.49
N GLU A 99 10.09 -7.54 6.19
CA GLU A 99 9.28 -8.59 5.57
C GLU A 99 8.31 -8.02 4.54
N LEU A 100 7.96 -8.84 3.56
CA LEU A 100 6.80 -8.68 2.69
C LEU A 100 5.85 -9.82 2.96
N MET A 101 4.66 -9.51 3.46
CA MET A 101 3.62 -10.48 3.76
C MET A 101 2.58 -10.50 2.63
N LEU A 102 2.15 -11.69 2.24
CA LEU A 102 1.08 -11.90 1.26
C LEU A 102 -0.09 -12.58 1.95
N ILE A 103 -1.26 -11.95 1.85
CA ILE A 103 -2.47 -12.34 2.60
C ILE A 103 -3.60 -12.52 1.61
N ASP A 104 -4.21 -13.72 1.59
CA ASP A 104 -5.45 -13.98 0.86
C ASP A 104 -6.60 -13.23 1.55
N VAL A 105 -7.26 -12.36 0.81
CA VAL A 105 -8.39 -11.54 1.24
C VAL A 105 -9.65 -11.81 0.38
N SER A 106 -9.70 -12.95 -0.30
CA SER A 106 -10.87 -13.39 -1.06
C SER A 106 -12.11 -13.57 -0.16
N ASP A 107 -11.89 -14.04 1.07
CA ASP A 107 -12.86 -13.96 2.17
C ASP A 107 -12.40 -12.87 3.15
N VAL A 108 -12.98 -11.68 3.01
CA VAL A 108 -12.61 -10.52 3.85
C VAL A 108 -12.98 -10.69 5.32
N ASP A 109 -13.84 -11.63 5.67
CA ASP A 109 -14.20 -11.96 7.06
C ASP A 109 -13.19 -12.93 7.69
N GLN A 110 -12.44 -13.67 6.87
CA GLN A 110 -11.44 -14.65 7.30
C GLN A 110 -10.13 -14.56 6.46
N PRO A 111 -9.45 -13.41 6.46
CA PRO A 111 -8.21 -13.25 5.71
C PRO A 111 -7.14 -14.22 6.21
N ASN A 112 -6.35 -14.78 5.29
CA ASN A 112 -5.37 -15.82 5.58
C ASN A 112 -3.98 -15.46 5.09
N LEU A 113 -2.98 -15.48 6.00
CA LEU A 113 -1.58 -15.30 5.63
C LEU A 113 -1.10 -16.49 4.79
N LEU A 114 -0.69 -16.23 3.55
CA LEU A 114 -0.18 -17.24 2.63
C LEU A 114 1.32 -17.47 2.79
N VAL A 115 2.09 -16.39 2.77
CA VAL A 115 3.56 -16.45 2.80
C VAL A 115 4.14 -15.15 3.33
N THR A 116 5.33 -15.24 3.95
CA THR A 116 6.16 -14.12 4.36
C THR A 116 7.53 -14.24 3.72
N TYR A 117 7.97 -13.18 3.05
CA TYR A 117 9.30 -13.08 2.46
C TYR A 117 10.19 -12.14 3.26
N GLY A 118 11.39 -12.60 3.61
CA GLY A 118 12.41 -11.73 4.21
C GLY A 118 12.91 -10.69 3.20
N MET A 119 12.93 -9.42 3.61
CA MET A 119 13.38 -8.26 2.83
C MET A 119 14.61 -7.62 3.48
N LYS A 120 15.16 -6.56 2.87
CA LYS A 120 16.30 -5.82 3.42
C LYS A 120 15.85 -4.57 4.22
N CYS A 121 15.13 -3.69 3.55
CA CYS A 121 14.58 -2.47 4.14
C CYS A 121 13.32 -2.07 3.34
N PRO A 122 12.26 -2.92 3.38
CA PRO A 122 11.07 -2.68 2.57
C PRO A 122 10.35 -1.44 3.11
N LYS A 123 9.94 -0.57 2.20
CA LYS A 123 9.19 0.65 2.47
C LYS A 123 7.85 0.57 1.74
N GLY A 124 7.46 1.63 1.03
CA GLY A 124 6.25 1.65 0.24
C GLY A 124 6.23 0.70 -0.95
N LEU A 125 5.04 0.35 -1.37
CA LEU A 125 4.81 -0.57 -2.48
C LEU A 125 3.58 -0.14 -3.27
N GLY A 126 3.52 -0.58 -4.53
CA GLY A 126 2.38 -0.37 -5.42
C GLY A 126 2.19 -1.55 -6.35
N ILE A 127 0.96 -1.80 -6.78
CA ILE A 127 0.63 -2.89 -7.70
C ILE A 127 -0.21 -2.37 -8.87
N ASP A 128 0.06 -2.85 -10.07
CA ASP A 128 -0.71 -2.58 -11.27
C ASP A 128 -0.62 -3.74 -12.26
N ASN A 129 -1.76 -4.35 -12.60
CA ASN A 129 -1.90 -5.44 -13.57
C ASN A 129 -0.92 -6.60 -13.32
N GLY A 130 -0.83 -7.09 -12.10
CA GLY A 130 0.06 -8.18 -11.69
C GLY A 130 1.53 -7.81 -11.68
N THR A 131 1.86 -6.52 -11.67
CA THR A 131 3.22 -6.01 -11.51
C THR A 131 3.34 -5.31 -10.16
N LEU A 132 4.13 -5.87 -9.26
CA LEU A 132 4.41 -5.30 -7.94
C LEU A 132 5.69 -4.47 -8.00
N PHE A 133 5.59 -3.23 -7.55
CA PHE A 133 6.70 -2.30 -7.33
C PHE A 133 6.96 -2.22 -5.83
N LEU A 134 8.20 -2.40 -5.41
CA LEU A 134 8.58 -2.41 -3.99
C LEU A 134 9.84 -1.57 -3.79
N CYS A 135 9.77 -0.59 -2.90
CA CYS A 135 10.93 0.16 -2.42
C CYS A 135 11.68 -0.70 -1.39
N ASP A 136 12.76 -1.36 -1.79
CA ASP A 136 13.62 -2.18 -0.93
C ASP A 136 15.07 -2.17 -1.47
N GLU A 137 15.94 -1.35 -0.88
CA GLU A 137 17.30 -1.05 -1.38
C GLU A 137 17.29 -0.58 -2.85
N GLY A 138 16.47 0.39 -3.17
CA GLY A 138 16.13 0.82 -4.51
C GLY A 138 14.68 0.44 -4.86
N LEU A 139 14.37 0.39 -6.14
CA LEU A 139 13.07 -0.05 -6.64
C LEU A 139 13.18 -1.46 -7.23
N LYS A 140 12.52 -2.42 -6.60
CA LYS A 140 12.37 -3.80 -7.11
C LYS A 140 11.02 -3.96 -7.79
N VAL A 141 11.00 -4.63 -8.93
CA VAL A 141 9.80 -4.90 -9.70
C VAL A 141 9.64 -6.40 -9.87
N PHE A 142 8.45 -6.92 -9.56
CA PHE A 142 8.15 -8.34 -9.59
C PHE A 142 6.95 -8.62 -10.50
N ASN A 143 6.96 -9.77 -11.17
CA ASN A 143 5.75 -10.37 -11.71
C ASN A 143 5.01 -11.06 -10.56
N ALA A 144 3.89 -10.50 -10.15
CA ALA A 144 3.11 -10.93 -8.99
C ALA A 144 1.97 -11.92 -9.34
N LYS A 145 1.91 -12.43 -10.57
CA LYS A 145 0.87 -13.39 -11.00
C LYS A 145 0.93 -14.73 -10.26
N ASP A 146 2.10 -15.11 -9.76
CA ASP A 146 2.27 -16.26 -8.88
C ASP A 146 2.88 -15.77 -7.56
N PRO A 147 2.04 -15.51 -6.55
CA PRO A 147 2.50 -14.96 -5.27
C PRO A 147 3.43 -15.89 -4.50
N MET A 148 3.29 -17.21 -4.68
CA MET A 148 4.09 -18.20 -3.95
C MET A 148 5.53 -18.31 -4.46
N THR A 149 5.82 -17.76 -5.62
CA THR A 149 7.17 -17.73 -6.22
C THR A 149 7.65 -16.29 -6.48
N LEU A 150 7.10 -15.30 -5.78
CA LEU A 150 7.30 -13.89 -6.04
C LEU A 150 8.78 -13.49 -6.15
N LEU A 151 9.63 -13.90 -5.22
CA LEU A 151 11.05 -13.54 -5.24
C LEU A 151 11.79 -14.11 -6.45
N ALA A 152 11.40 -15.31 -6.92
CA ALA A 152 11.98 -15.91 -8.12
C ALA A 152 11.51 -15.19 -9.41
N ASN A 153 10.41 -14.45 -9.33
CA ASN A 153 9.80 -13.72 -10.43
C ASN A 153 10.19 -12.22 -10.43
N GLN A 154 11.32 -11.87 -9.83
CA GLN A 154 11.86 -10.50 -9.92
C GLN A 154 12.22 -10.20 -11.37
N LEU A 155 11.61 -9.14 -11.92
CA LEU A 155 11.81 -8.69 -13.30
C LEU A 155 13.04 -7.78 -13.41
N VAL A 156 13.18 -6.84 -12.47
CA VAL A 156 14.28 -5.86 -12.46
C VAL A 156 14.49 -5.29 -11.06
N HIS A 157 15.71 -4.79 -10.81
CA HIS A 157 16.08 -4.05 -9.61
C HIS A 157 16.83 -2.76 -10.01
N TYR A 158 16.23 -1.63 -9.73
CA TYR A 158 16.81 -0.30 -9.94
C TYR A 158 17.44 0.20 -8.64
N ALA A 159 18.66 -0.24 -8.35
CA ALA A 159 19.36 0.06 -7.09
C ALA A 159 19.64 1.56 -6.85
N GLY A 160 19.62 2.37 -7.91
CA GLY A 160 19.81 3.83 -7.80
C GLY A 160 18.52 4.63 -7.65
N MET A 161 17.36 3.98 -7.54
CA MET A 161 16.05 4.63 -7.38
C MET A 161 15.59 4.51 -5.92
N GLU A 162 16.19 5.31 -5.03
CA GLU A 162 15.91 5.29 -3.59
C GLU A 162 14.56 5.96 -3.27
N GLY A 163 13.48 5.13 -3.23
CA GLY A 163 12.13 5.59 -2.93
C GLY A 163 11.67 5.26 -1.53
N TYR A 164 10.73 6.08 -1.01
CA TYR A 164 9.97 5.79 0.21
C TYR A 164 8.64 5.12 -0.10
N ASP A 165 7.96 5.59 -1.17
CA ASP A 165 6.67 5.06 -1.58
C ASP A 165 6.50 5.20 -3.09
N VAL A 166 5.66 4.33 -3.68
CA VAL A 166 5.38 4.28 -5.11
C VAL A 166 3.90 4.07 -5.39
N ILE A 167 3.39 4.77 -6.38
CA ILE A 167 2.02 4.65 -6.86
C ILE A 167 2.05 4.42 -8.38
N PRO A 168 1.88 3.17 -8.86
CA PRO A 168 1.73 2.89 -10.28
C PRO A 168 0.32 3.20 -10.76
N PHE A 169 0.21 3.87 -11.90
CA PHE A 169 -1.07 4.14 -12.55
C PHE A 169 -0.90 4.36 -14.05
N LYS A 170 -1.49 3.50 -14.87
CA LYS A 170 -1.51 3.63 -16.35
C LYS A 170 -0.14 3.92 -16.96
N ASN A 171 0.82 3.07 -16.70
CA ASN A 171 2.21 3.18 -17.12
C ASN A 171 3.00 4.38 -16.53
N THR A 172 2.42 5.15 -15.63
CA THR A 172 3.13 6.19 -14.89
C THR A 172 3.33 5.75 -13.45
N LEU A 173 4.58 5.70 -13.00
CA LEU A 173 4.95 5.44 -11.62
C LEU A 173 5.25 6.78 -10.95
N MET A 174 4.50 7.12 -9.92
CA MET A 174 4.86 8.19 -9.00
C MET A 174 5.68 7.61 -7.86
N MET A 175 6.81 8.24 -7.52
CA MET A 175 7.69 7.80 -6.44
C MET A 175 8.08 9.01 -5.57
N ILE A 176 7.93 8.84 -4.27
CA ILE A 176 8.41 9.80 -3.27
C ILE A 176 9.80 9.34 -2.82
N ALA A 177 10.77 10.27 -2.81
CA ALA A 177 12.13 10.04 -2.35
C ALA A 177 12.61 11.21 -1.47
N ASP A 178 13.82 11.09 -0.90
CA ASP A 178 14.40 12.12 -0.03
C ASP A 178 14.42 13.52 -0.65
N ASP A 179 14.67 13.60 -1.95
CA ASP A 179 14.97 14.83 -2.67
C ASP A 179 13.87 15.27 -3.62
N GLY A 180 12.68 14.61 -3.58
CA GLY A 180 11.55 15.03 -4.38
C GLY A 180 10.51 13.98 -4.71
N LEU A 181 9.51 14.42 -5.46
CA LEU A 181 8.50 13.58 -6.09
C LEU A 181 8.88 13.36 -7.55
N TYR A 182 8.97 12.11 -7.93
CA TYR A 182 9.33 11.68 -9.28
C TYR A 182 8.12 11.11 -10.02
N GLN A 183 8.14 11.27 -11.33
CA GLN A 183 7.28 10.51 -12.24
C GLN A 183 8.16 9.76 -13.23
N TYR A 184 7.85 8.49 -13.42
CA TYR A 184 8.52 7.61 -14.36
C TYR A 184 7.51 6.96 -15.32
N ASP A 185 7.93 6.75 -16.57
CA ASP A 185 7.25 5.86 -17.51
C ASP A 185 7.75 4.43 -17.28
N TYR A 186 6.84 3.51 -16.95
CA TYR A 186 7.13 2.08 -16.80
C TYR A 186 6.48 1.20 -17.87
N SER A 187 6.08 1.78 -19.00
CA SER A 187 5.58 1.00 -20.16
C SER A 187 6.56 -0.08 -20.61
N ASN A 188 7.86 0.13 -20.39
CA ASN A 188 8.90 -0.86 -20.50
C ASN A 188 9.57 -1.10 -19.14
N LEU A 189 9.23 -2.20 -18.47
CA LEU A 189 9.75 -2.54 -17.14
C LEU A 189 11.27 -2.76 -17.11
N GLN A 190 11.92 -3.06 -18.23
CA GLN A 190 13.38 -3.22 -18.32
C GLN A 190 14.12 -1.90 -18.51
N ALA A 191 13.40 -0.81 -18.80
CA ALA A 191 13.97 0.51 -19.07
C ALA A 191 13.01 1.62 -18.63
N ILE A 192 12.69 1.65 -17.32
CA ILE A 192 11.89 2.73 -16.73
C ILE A 192 12.61 4.06 -16.93
N SER A 193 11.90 5.08 -17.43
CA SER A 193 12.46 6.38 -17.74
C SER A 193 11.79 7.50 -16.95
N GLN A 194 12.60 8.42 -16.42
CA GLN A 194 12.08 9.58 -15.70
C GLN A 194 11.36 10.54 -16.63
N LEU A 195 10.12 10.87 -16.30
CA LEU A 195 9.30 11.87 -17.02
C LEU A 195 9.45 13.26 -16.39
N SER A 196 9.41 13.34 -15.07
CA SER A 196 9.52 14.59 -14.36
C SER A 196 10.08 14.41 -12.94
N LYS A 197 10.52 15.51 -12.32
CA LYS A 197 10.87 15.61 -10.92
C LYS A 197 10.36 16.94 -10.37
N LEU A 198 9.64 16.89 -9.27
CA LEU A 198 9.36 18.05 -8.41
C LEU A 198 10.31 17.97 -7.21
N PRO A 199 11.37 18.79 -7.14
CA PRO A 199 12.30 18.74 -6.04
C PRO A 199 11.61 19.18 -4.74
N MET A 200 11.97 18.57 -3.63
CA MET A 200 11.62 19.13 -2.32
C MET A 200 12.45 20.39 -2.10
N GLY A 201 11.80 21.48 -1.68
CA GLY A 201 12.49 22.72 -1.33
C GLY A 201 13.37 22.51 -0.10
N GLU A 202 14.51 23.20 -0.08
CA GLU A 202 15.35 23.33 1.10
C GLU A 202 14.60 24.02 2.25
#